data_fc4f28a3754a702175c59eb370e8579b
#
_entry.id   fc4f28a3754a702175c59eb370e8579b
#
_cell.length_a   1.000
_cell.length_b   1.000
_cell.length_c   1.000
_cell.angle_alpha   90.00
_cell.angle_beta   90.00
_cell.angle_gamma   90.00
#
_symmetry.space_group_name_H-M   'P 1'
#
loop_
_entity.id
_entity.type
_entity.pdbx_description
1 polymer ?
#
loop_
_entity_poly.entity_id
_entity_poly.type
_entity_poly.pdbx_seq_one_letter_code
_entity_poly.pdbx_strand_id
1 'polypeptide(L)'
;MPLALSTSWNAYRHNDARGLLFEIKQLGFDDVELSFNLTGSMVDEVPGVAHELGLNILSLHNYCPIPGGFSRKEALPDCYSLSSLDPEERKTAIRYTQRTIDRACSLGAKAVVLHCGRVEIEDKTRELISLYGSGSADAKEFGKLRDSFVSQRAEVSGDFLMKVLSSLDELEPYARGKGIRLGIENRFYYREIPSFEEVGVILNKFKGSNILYWHDTGHAKIMQNLGFIKNGDYLKVYSRDLLGIHLHNIIGCFDHQAPIRGDLNFSAIKPYIKKDTIKVIEAHHPASAVEVKESIELLKGVFNGIT
;
A
#
# COMPACT_ATOMS: atom_id res chain seq x y z
N MET A 1 1.99 12.48 -17.83
CA MET A 1 1.57 12.14 -16.46
C MET A 1 2.64 11.25 -15.85
N PRO A 2 3.24 11.59 -14.71
CA PRO A 2 4.24 10.74 -14.07
C PRO A 2 3.57 9.48 -13.51
N LEU A 3 4.17 8.32 -13.82
CA LEU A 3 3.86 7.01 -13.27
C LEU A 3 5.13 6.46 -12.64
N ALA A 4 5.07 6.05 -11.39
CA ALA A 4 6.16 5.34 -10.73
C ALA A 4 5.97 3.82 -10.85
N LEU A 5 7.06 3.07 -10.77
CA LEU A 5 7.04 1.63 -10.57
C LEU A 5 7.54 1.32 -9.16
N SER A 6 6.79 0.49 -8.42
CA SER A 6 7.26 -0.02 -7.14
C SER A 6 8.36 -1.07 -7.34
N THR A 7 9.42 -0.98 -6.55
CA THR A 7 10.47 -1.99 -6.53
C THR A 7 9.99 -3.35 -6.03
N SER A 8 8.76 -3.46 -5.51
CA SER A 8 8.11 -4.74 -5.20
C SER A 8 8.09 -5.69 -6.41
N TRP A 9 8.00 -5.12 -7.63
CA TRP A 9 8.00 -5.87 -8.88
C TRP A 9 9.28 -6.69 -9.10
N ASN A 10 10.44 -6.14 -8.79
CA ASN A 10 11.73 -6.74 -9.14
C ASN A 10 12.70 -6.95 -7.97
N ALA A 11 12.38 -6.49 -6.77
CA ALA A 11 13.28 -6.62 -5.62
C ALA A 11 13.69 -8.06 -5.32
N TYR A 12 12.82 -9.05 -5.58
CA TYR A 12 13.10 -10.46 -5.28
C TYR A 12 14.30 -11.03 -6.05
N ARG A 13 14.68 -10.46 -7.20
CA ARG A 13 15.75 -10.96 -8.08
C ARG A 13 17.03 -10.12 -8.07
N HIS A 14 17.07 -8.99 -7.35
CA HIS A 14 18.24 -8.14 -7.21
C HIS A 14 18.75 -8.10 -5.78
N ASN A 15 20.07 -8.01 -5.61
CA ASN A 15 20.72 -7.92 -4.31
C ASN A 15 21.43 -6.57 -4.06
N ASP A 16 21.37 -5.65 -5.04
CA ASP A 16 21.95 -4.32 -5.01
C ASP A 16 21.00 -3.30 -5.65
N ALA A 17 21.19 -2.03 -5.33
CA ALA A 17 20.33 -0.97 -5.84
C ALA A 17 20.57 -0.72 -7.34
N ARG A 18 21.78 -0.97 -7.86
CA ARG A 18 22.10 -0.71 -9.26
C ARG A 18 21.29 -1.60 -10.21
N GLY A 19 21.34 -2.92 -10.01
CA GLY A 19 20.54 -3.87 -10.79
C GLY A 19 19.05 -3.59 -10.68
N LEU A 20 18.57 -3.33 -9.46
CA LEU A 20 17.20 -3.02 -9.16
C LEU A 20 16.67 -1.79 -9.94
N LEU A 21 17.34 -0.66 -9.82
CA LEU A 21 16.93 0.61 -10.42
C LEU A 21 17.20 0.68 -11.92
N PHE A 22 18.31 0.08 -12.39
CA PHE A 22 18.63 0.02 -13.81
C PHE A 22 17.53 -0.70 -14.60
N GLU A 23 17.03 -1.84 -14.10
CA GLU A 23 15.96 -2.56 -14.76
C GLU A 23 14.66 -1.73 -14.86
N ILE A 24 14.31 -1.00 -13.81
CA ILE A 24 13.16 -0.07 -13.81
C ILE A 24 13.35 1.03 -14.86
N LYS A 25 14.57 1.60 -14.95
CA LYS A 25 14.91 2.61 -15.96
C LYS A 25 14.80 2.07 -17.38
N GLN A 26 15.20 0.82 -17.62
CA GLN A 26 15.08 0.17 -18.93
C GLN A 26 13.63 -0.02 -19.40
N LEU A 27 12.67 -0.05 -18.49
CA LEU A 27 11.24 -0.06 -18.81
C LEU A 27 10.70 1.33 -19.18
N GLY A 28 11.49 2.40 -19.01
CA GLY A 28 11.11 3.76 -19.34
C GLY A 28 10.47 4.54 -18.20
N PHE A 29 10.65 4.10 -16.94
CA PHE A 29 10.25 4.88 -15.78
C PHE A 29 11.31 5.90 -15.39
N ASP A 30 10.86 7.07 -14.97
CA ASP A 30 11.68 8.12 -14.34
C ASP A 30 11.39 8.24 -12.85
N ASP A 31 10.28 7.68 -12.39
CA ASP A 31 9.81 7.75 -11.01
C ASP A 31 9.71 6.34 -10.41
N VAL A 32 10.09 6.21 -9.13
CA VAL A 32 10.18 4.93 -8.41
C VAL A 32 9.57 5.05 -7.02
N GLU A 33 8.92 3.97 -6.57
CA GLU A 33 8.62 3.72 -5.17
C GLU A 33 9.56 2.65 -4.63
N LEU A 34 10.15 2.88 -3.43
CA LEU A 34 10.93 1.86 -2.74
C LEU A 34 10.00 1.00 -1.86
N SER A 35 10.00 -0.31 -2.09
CA SER A 35 9.20 -1.27 -1.34
C SER A 35 9.84 -1.65 0.00
N PHE A 36 9.06 -2.34 0.84
CA PHE A 36 9.42 -2.72 2.20
C PHE A 36 10.45 -3.85 2.32
N ASN A 37 10.85 -4.49 1.23
CA ASN A 37 11.75 -5.66 1.23
C ASN A 37 13.19 -5.35 0.82
N LEU A 38 13.62 -4.08 0.94
CA LEU A 38 14.97 -3.62 0.64
C LEU A 38 15.84 -3.60 1.89
N THR A 39 17.08 -4.10 1.79
CA THR A 39 18.06 -4.07 2.89
C THR A 39 18.60 -2.67 3.12
N GLY A 40 19.20 -2.44 4.30
CA GLY A 40 19.85 -1.18 4.61
C GLY A 40 20.94 -0.82 3.59
N SER A 41 21.78 -1.79 3.18
CA SER A 41 22.81 -1.56 2.16
C SER A 41 22.25 -1.15 0.81
N MET A 42 21.17 -1.81 0.36
CA MET A 42 20.51 -1.42 -0.89
C MET A 42 19.97 0.01 -0.83
N VAL A 43 19.28 0.37 0.27
CA VAL A 43 18.73 1.73 0.44
C VAL A 43 19.84 2.79 0.55
N ASP A 44 20.98 2.46 1.15
CA ASP A 44 22.14 3.36 1.25
C ASP A 44 22.78 3.65 -0.12
N GLU A 45 22.71 2.73 -1.08
CA GLU A 45 23.19 2.91 -2.46
C GLU A 45 22.23 3.73 -3.34
N VAL A 46 20.92 3.76 -3.00
CA VAL A 46 19.88 4.40 -3.86
C VAL A 46 20.21 5.83 -4.26
N PRO A 47 20.70 6.74 -3.37
CA PRO A 47 20.94 8.14 -3.78
C PRO A 47 21.91 8.28 -4.95
N GLY A 48 23.03 7.55 -4.91
CA GLY A 48 24.04 7.60 -5.97
C GLY A 48 23.54 7.00 -7.27
N VAL A 49 22.90 5.84 -7.20
CA VAL A 49 22.38 5.12 -8.36
C VAL A 49 21.21 5.87 -9.00
N ALA A 50 20.29 6.39 -8.20
CA ALA A 50 19.15 7.16 -8.72
C ALA A 50 19.61 8.43 -9.43
N HIS A 51 20.58 9.16 -8.85
CA HIS A 51 21.18 10.33 -9.50
C HIS A 51 21.84 9.98 -10.85
N GLU A 52 22.64 8.91 -10.91
CA GLU A 52 23.30 8.47 -12.12
C GLU A 52 22.31 8.09 -13.24
N LEU A 53 21.20 7.42 -12.86
CA LEU A 53 20.18 6.96 -13.80
C LEU A 53 19.11 8.03 -14.11
N GLY A 54 19.14 9.19 -13.44
CA GLY A 54 18.12 10.23 -13.59
C GLY A 54 16.74 9.74 -13.12
N LEU A 55 16.69 9.03 -11.97
CA LEU A 55 15.46 8.54 -11.34
C LEU A 55 15.08 9.39 -10.14
N ASN A 56 13.78 9.60 -9.95
CA ASN A 56 13.21 10.24 -8.75
C ASN A 56 12.59 9.18 -7.85
N ILE A 57 12.82 9.28 -6.56
CA ILE A 57 12.11 8.45 -5.57
C ILE A 57 10.88 9.24 -5.11
N LEU A 58 9.66 8.78 -5.43
CA LEU A 58 8.42 9.49 -5.10
C LEU A 58 7.86 9.11 -3.75
N SER A 59 7.95 7.83 -3.39
CA SER A 59 7.41 7.28 -2.15
C SER A 59 8.25 6.11 -1.65
N LEU A 60 8.12 5.83 -0.36
CA LEU A 60 8.63 4.61 0.27
C LEU A 60 7.48 3.87 0.93
N HIS A 61 7.44 2.57 0.75
CA HIS A 61 6.54 1.72 1.51
C HIS A 61 7.17 1.39 2.88
N ASN A 62 6.43 1.53 3.97
CA ASN A 62 6.92 1.21 5.30
C ASN A 62 7.02 -0.34 5.46
N TYR A 63 8.10 -0.92 5.98
CA TYR A 63 9.33 -0.32 6.45
C TYR A 63 10.42 -0.34 5.36
N CYS A 64 11.04 0.77 5.10
CA CYS A 64 12.15 0.84 4.17
C CYS A 64 13.30 1.69 4.77
N PRO A 65 14.47 1.07 5.05
CA PRO A 65 14.82 -0.35 4.86
C PRO A 65 14.17 -1.30 5.87
N ILE A 66 14.27 -2.60 5.59
CA ILE A 66 13.83 -3.69 6.48
C ILE A 66 14.35 -3.45 7.91
N PRO A 67 13.50 -3.61 8.94
CA PRO A 67 13.94 -3.56 10.33
C PRO A 67 15.01 -4.61 10.64
N GLY A 68 15.96 -4.25 11.54
CA GLY A 68 16.98 -5.19 11.98
C GLY A 68 16.40 -6.46 12.60
N GLY A 69 16.99 -7.60 12.29
CA GLY A 69 16.53 -8.91 12.74
C GLY A 69 15.65 -9.68 11.75
N PHE A 70 15.17 -9.02 10.69
CA PHE A 70 14.40 -9.66 9.61
C PHE A 70 15.24 -9.85 8.36
N SER A 71 15.13 -11.01 7.75
CA SER A 71 15.59 -11.24 6.37
C SER A 71 14.60 -10.69 5.36
N ARG A 72 15.00 -10.56 4.09
CA ARG A 72 14.11 -10.12 3.00
C ARG A 72 12.91 -11.04 2.77
N LYS A 73 13.02 -12.32 3.13
CA LYS A 73 11.92 -13.29 3.03
C LYS A 73 10.91 -13.15 4.16
N GLU A 74 11.33 -12.64 5.29
CA GLU A 74 10.50 -12.41 6.48
C GLU A 74 9.96 -10.99 6.55
N ALA A 75 10.47 -10.10 5.69
CA ALA A 75 10.05 -8.71 5.65
C ALA A 75 8.57 -8.61 5.27
N LEU A 76 7.80 -7.96 6.12
CA LEU A 76 6.40 -7.60 5.91
C LEU A 76 6.24 -6.11 6.19
N PRO A 77 5.28 -5.44 5.53
CA PRO A 77 5.00 -4.03 5.77
C PRO A 77 4.57 -3.70 7.21
N ASP A 78 4.15 -4.71 7.96
CA ASP A 78 3.68 -4.62 9.34
C ASP A 78 4.35 -5.66 10.26
N CYS A 79 5.64 -5.97 10.01
CA CYS A 79 6.43 -6.87 10.88
C CYS A 79 6.52 -6.37 12.34
N TYR A 80 6.36 -5.07 12.56
CA TYR A 80 5.99 -4.45 13.83
C TYR A 80 4.68 -3.69 13.61
N SER A 81 3.74 -3.82 14.54
CA SER A 81 2.38 -3.29 14.36
C SER A 81 2.16 -1.95 15.08
N LEU A 82 1.74 -0.92 14.33
CA LEU A 82 1.33 0.36 14.91
C LEU A 82 0.06 0.24 15.76
N SER A 83 -0.70 -0.86 15.59
CA SER A 83 -1.89 -1.18 16.37
C SER A 83 -1.62 -2.05 17.59
N SER A 84 -0.38 -2.50 17.82
CA SER A 84 -0.07 -3.45 18.88
C SER A 84 -0.52 -2.96 20.26
N LEU A 85 -1.14 -3.84 21.03
CA LEU A 85 -1.47 -3.59 22.43
C LEU A 85 -0.23 -3.66 23.33
N ASP A 86 0.85 -4.34 22.88
CA ASP A 86 2.15 -4.30 23.53
C ASP A 86 2.84 -2.95 23.29
N PRO A 87 3.09 -2.16 24.35
CA PRO A 87 3.73 -0.86 24.23
C PRO A 87 5.14 -0.92 23.63
N GLU A 88 5.91 -1.97 23.88
CA GLU A 88 7.29 -2.08 23.41
C GLU A 88 7.35 -2.42 21.91
N GLU A 89 6.47 -3.31 21.44
CA GLU A 89 6.29 -3.55 20.02
C GLU A 89 5.86 -2.26 19.29
N ARG A 90 4.87 -1.55 19.84
CA ARG A 90 4.37 -0.31 19.24
C ARG A 90 5.44 0.78 19.18
N LYS A 91 6.24 0.99 20.24
CA LYS A 91 7.40 1.89 20.22
C LYS A 91 8.40 1.49 19.12
N THR A 92 8.61 0.20 18.96
CA THR A 92 9.49 -0.32 17.92
C THR A 92 8.93 -0.03 16.52
N ALA A 93 7.62 -0.22 16.31
CA ALA A 93 6.94 0.13 15.08
C ALA A 93 7.09 1.63 14.75
N ILE A 94 6.84 2.51 15.72
CA ILE A 94 6.99 3.97 15.58
C ILE A 94 8.43 4.32 15.21
N ARG A 95 9.41 3.79 15.93
CA ARG A 95 10.85 4.06 15.68
C ARG A 95 11.27 3.65 14.27
N TYR A 96 10.85 2.48 13.77
CA TYR A 96 11.18 2.06 12.42
C TYR A 96 10.42 2.85 11.35
N THR A 97 9.20 3.27 11.62
CA THR A 97 8.47 4.19 10.75
C THR A 97 9.18 5.56 10.66
N GLN A 98 9.67 6.09 11.78
CA GLN A 98 10.49 7.33 11.78
C GLN A 98 11.76 7.17 10.93
N ARG A 99 12.43 6.00 10.98
CA ARG A 99 13.57 5.71 10.10
C ARG A 99 13.18 5.71 8.62
N THR A 100 12.03 5.15 8.27
CA THR A 100 11.50 5.20 6.89
C THR A 100 11.22 6.65 6.48
N ILE A 101 10.65 7.47 7.36
CA ILE A 101 10.41 8.90 7.13
C ILE A 101 11.75 9.65 6.92
N ASP A 102 12.77 9.36 7.72
CA ASP A 102 14.11 9.95 7.55
C ASP A 102 14.72 9.59 6.20
N ARG A 103 14.60 8.32 5.79
CA ARG A 103 15.04 7.87 4.46
C ARG A 103 14.26 8.55 3.34
N ALA A 104 12.96 8.65 3.46
CA ALA A 104 12.12 9.36 2.49
C ALA A 104 12.56 10.81 2.35
N CYS A 105 12.80 11.50 3.45
CA CYS A 105 13.30 12.88 3.45
C CYS A 105 14.67 12.99 2.77
N SER A 106 15.62 12.11 3.12
CA SER A 106 16.98 12.12 2.53
C SER A 106 17.01 11.80 1.04
N LEU A 107 16.03 11.05 0.54
CA LEU A 107 15.87 10.69 -0.87
C LEU A 107 15.03 11.71 -1.66
N GLY A 108 14.52 12.76 -1.02
CA GLY A 108 13.65 13.75 -1.66
C GLY A 108 12.25 13.22 -2.00
N ALA A 109 11.85 12.09 -1.40
CA ALA A 109 10.52 11.51 -1.58
C ALA A 109 9.43 12.41 -0.99
N LYS A 110 8.20 12.22 -1.44
CA LYS A 110 7.04 13.03 -1.05
C LYS A 110 6.15 12.34 -0.01
N ALA A 111 6.21 11.02 0.06
CA ALA A 111 5.30 10.24 0.88
C ALA A 111 5.94 8.95 1.43
N VAL A 112 5.37 8.49 2.55
CA VAL A 112 5.54 7.13 3.06
C VAL A 112 4.17 6.48 3.11
N VAL A 113 4.05 5.28 2.51
CA VAL A 113 2.85 4.45 2.56
C VAL A 113 2.85 3.64 3.83
N LEU A 114 1.74 3.67 4.58
CA LEU A 114 1.62 3.02 5.88
C LEU A 114 0.55 1.93 5.88
N HIS A 115 0.97 0.75 6.33
CA HIS A 115 0.07 -0.20 6.96
C HIS A 115 -0.05 0.16 8.44
N CYS A 116 -1.27 0.23 8.97
CA CYS A 116 -1.49 0.62 10.36
C CYS A 116 -1.47 -0.56 11.35
N GLY A 117 -1.22 -1.78 10.86
CA GLY A 117 -1.24 -2.99 11.65
C GLY A 117 -2.53 -3.78 11.50
N ARG A 118 -2.90 -4.54 12.53
CA ARG A 118 -4.03 -5.46 12.48
C ARG A 118 -4.70 -5.61 13.85
N VAL A 119 -5.90 -6.16 13.81
CA VAL A 119 -6.60 -6.69 14.98
C VAL A 119 -6.12 -8.12 15.20
N GLU A 120 -5.75 -8.47 16.42
CA GLU A 120 -5.23 -9.81 16.75
C GLU A 120 -6.38 -10.80 16.95
N ILE A 121 -6.97 -11.20 15.82
CA ILE A 121 -7.97 -12.26 15.69
C ILE A 121 -7.55 -13.26 14.63
N GLU A 122 -8.16 -14.44 14.62
CA GLU A 122 -7.94 -15.41 13.56
C GLU A 122 -8.35 -14.83 12.20
N ASP A 123 -7.44 -14.89 11.23
CA ASP A 123 -7.74 -14.40 9.88
C ASP A 123 -8.56 -15.42 9.07
N LYS A 124 -9.72 -15.00 8.59
CA LYS A 124 -10.60 -15.80 7.73
C LYS A 124 -10.61 -15.33 6.26
N THR A 125 -9.81 -14.32 5.92
CA THR A 125 -9.80 -13.74 4.57
C THR A 125 -9.42 -14.77 3.52
N ARG A 126 -8.39 -15.60 3.78
CA ARG A 126 -7.95 -16.64 2.84
C ARG A 126 -8.97 -17.75 2.66
N GLU A 127 -9.69 -18.12 3.71
CA GLU A 127 -10.79 -19.09 3.63
C GLU A 127 -11.94 -18.54 2.78
N LEU A 128 -12.31 -17.28 2.97
CA LEU A 128 -13.30 -16.60 2.13
C LEU A 128 -12.85 -16.50 0.66
N ILE A 129 -11.58 -16.21 0.40
CA ILE A 129 -11.00 -16.20 -0.95
C ILE A 129 -11.11 -17.58 -1.61
N SER A 130 -10.84 -18.65 -0.87
CA SER A 130 -10.96 -20.03 -1.37
C SER A 130 -12.41 -20.37 -1.74
N LEU A 131 -13.37 -20.01 -0.88
CA LEU A 131 -14.79 -20.20 -1.14
C LEU A 131 -15.26 -19.36 -2.34
N TYR A 132 -14.80 -18.12 -2.46
CA TYR A 132 -15.09 -17.29 -3.61
C TYR A 132 -14.56 -17.90 -4.91
N GLY A 133 -13.30 -18.35 -4.91
CA GLY A 133 -12.66 -18.97 -6.07
C GLY A 133 -13.28 -20.30 -6.51
N SER A 134 -13.91 -21.04 -5.59
CA SER A 134 -14.65 -22.27 -5.90
C SER A 134 -16.07 -22.02 -6.47
N GLY A 135 -16.48 -20.76 -6.62
CA GLY A 135 -17.83 -20.41 -7.04
C GLY A 135 -18.88 -20.50 -5.92
N SER A 136 -18.45 -20.60 -4.67
CA SER A 136 -19.34 -20.75 -3.51
C SER A 136 -19.66 -19.41 -2.83
N ALA A 137 -19.41 -18.27 -3.48
CA ALA A 137 -19.61 -16.93 -2.91
C ALA A 137 -21.09 -16.65 -2.51
N ASP A 138 -22.04 -17.26 -3.20
CA ASP A 138 -23.48 -17.15 -2.89
C ASP A 138 -23.97 -18.21 -1.88
N ALA A 139 -23.09 -19.11 -1.44
CA ALA A 139 -23.45 -20.14 -0.49
C ALA A 139 -23.71 -19.55 0.91
N LYS A 140 -24.67 -20.14 1.62
CA LYS A 140 -25.01 -19.76 3.00
C LYS A 140 -23.80 -19.82 3.94
N GLU A 141 -22.88 -20.74 3.68
CA GLU A 141 -21.65 -20.93 4.45
C GLU A 141 -20.71 -19.74 4.30
N PHE A 142 -20.52 -19.21 3.09
CA PHE A 142 -19.72 -18.01 2.84
C PHE A 142 -20.27 -16.83 3.62
N GLY A 143 -21.59 -16.57 3.54
CA GLY A 143 -22.24 -15.50 4.29
C GLY A 143 -22.05 -15.63 5.80
N LYS A 144 -22.27 -16.85 6.35
CA LYS A 144 -22.07 -17.11 7.78
C LYS A 144 -20.62 -16.86 8.23
N LEU A 145 -19.65 -17.34 7.45
CA LEU A 145 -18.23 -17.16 7.76
C LEU A 145 -17.85 -15.67 7.76
N ARG A 146 -18.25 -14.94 6.71
CA ARG A 146 -18.02 -13.50 6.62
C ARG A 146 -18.65 -12.74 7.78
N ASP A 147 -19.93 -12.98 8.07
CA ASP A 147 -20.68 -12.26 9.10
C ASP A 147 -20.14 -12.56 10.51
N SER A 148 -19.72 -13.81 10.76
CA SER A 148 -19.01 -14.19 11.99
C SER A 148 -17.68 -13.45 12.11
N PHE A 149 -16.91 -13.35 11.03
CA PHE A 149 -15.63 -12.64 11.03
C PHE A 149 -15.79 -11.13 11.26
N VAL A 150 -16.84 -10.53 10.67
CA VAL A 150 -17.21 -9.13 10.91
C VAL A 150 -17.53 -8.90 12.39
N SER A 151 -18.36 -9.77 12.98
CA SER A 151 -18.73 -9.67 14.40
C SER A 151 -17.54 -9.78 15.33
N GLN A 152 -16.69 -10.80 15.12
CA GLN A 152 -15.48 -11.01 15.94
C GLN A 152 -14.53 -9.80 15.87
N ARG A 153 -14.32 -9.23 14.67
CA ARG A 153 -13.49 -8.04 14.52
C ARG A 153 -14.10 -6.83 15.25
N ALA A 154 -15.40 -6.62 15.10
CA ALA A 154 -16.10 -5.48 15.70
C ALA A 154 -16.03 -5.47 17.24
N GLU A 155 -16.02 -6.65 17.89
CA GLU A 155 -15.95 -6.77 19.34
C GLU A 155 -14.65 -6.22 19.94
N VAL A 156 -13.52 -6.29 19.21
CA VAL A 156 -12.20 -5.98 19.79
C VAL A 156 -11.43 -4.89 19.01
N SER A 157 -11.84 -4.53 17.79
CA SER A 157 -11.09 -3.61 16.93
C SER A 157 -10.90 -2.22 17.52
N GLY A 158 -11.79 -1.78 18.40
CA GLY A 158 -11.73 -0.45 19.02
C GLY A 158 -10.42 -0.18 19.75
N ASP A 159 -9.93 -1.15 20.53
CA ASP A 159 -8.69 -1.00 21.30
C ASP A 159 -7.47 -0.87 20.35
N PHE A 160 -7.42 -1.68 19.29
CA PHE A 160 -6.36 -1.64 18.30
C PHE A 160 -6.37 -0.33 17.51
N LEU A 161 -7.55 0.14 17.09
CA LEU A 161 -7.70 1.42 16.41
C LEU A 161 -7.23 2.59 17.31
N MET A 162 -7.55 2.57 18.58
CA MET A 162 -7.06 3.59 19.53
C MET A 162 -5.53 3.60 19.60
N LYS A 163 -4.86 2.44 19.52
CA LYS A 163 -3.39 2.38 19.47
C LYS A 163 -2.84 2.93 18.14
N VAL A 164 -3.50 2.65 17.02
CA VAL A 164 -3.15 3.29 15.74
C VAL A 164 -3.23 4.80 15.84
N LEU A 165 -4.33 5.33 16.35
CA LEU A 165 -4.52 6.77 16.52
C LEU A 165 -3.43 7.40 17.39
N SER A 166 -3.06 6.73 18.50
CA SER A 166 -1.95 7.16 19.37
C SER A 166 -0.59 7.11 18.64
N SER A 167 -0.31 6.07 17.87
CA SER A 167 0.92 5.96 17.09
C SER A 167 1.02 7.05 16.02
N LEU A 168 -0.10 7.36 15.38
CA LEU A 168 -0.18 8.43 14.38
C LEU A 168 -0.07 9.83 14.99
N ASP A 169 -0.53 10.05 16.25
CA ASP A 169 -0.32 11.29 17.00
C ASP A 169 1.19 11.58 17.21
N GLU A 170 2.03 10.53 17.33
CA GLU A 170 3.48 10.67 17.45
C GLU A 170 4.17 10.81 16.08
N LEU A 171 3.69 10.12 15.06
CA LEU A 171 4.30 10.09 13.73
C LEU A 171 3.98 11.34 12.90
N GLU A 172 2.78 11.90 13.04
CA GLU A 172 2.33 13.06 12.25
C GLU A 172 3.25 14.27 12.39
N PRO A 173 3.52 14.79 13.60
CA PRO A 173 4.39 15.94 13.77
C PRO A 173 5.83 15.65 13.33
N TYR A 174 6.30 14.42 13.49
CA TYR A 174 7.62 14.00 13.02
C TYR A 174 7.72 14.05 11.49
N ALA A 175 6.75 13.45 10.78
CA ALA A 175 6.70 13.46 9.33
C ALA A 175 6.50 14.86 8.75
N ARG A 176 5.63 15.66 9.37
CA ARG A 176 5.40 17.06 8.99
C ARG A 176 6.66 17.90 9.12
N GLY A 177 7.43 17.74 10.20
CA GLY A 177 8.72 18.41 10.39
C GLY A 177 9.78 18.05 9.32
N LYS A 178 9.63 16.92 8.64
CA LYS A 178 10.46 16.45 7.53
C LYS A 178 9.87 16.78 6.14
N GLY A 179 8.68 17.36 6.06
CA GLY A 179 7.97 17.61 4.82
C GLY A 179 7.43 16.36 4.14
N ILE A 180 7.30 15.25 4.87
CA ILE A 180 6.81 13.96 4.35
C ILE A 180 5.32 13.79 4.67
N ARG A 181 4.54 13.34 3.68
CA ARG A 181 3.13 12.96 3.86
C ARG A 181 3.02 11.47 4.15
N LEU A 182 2.07 11.10 5.00
CA LEU A 182 1.78 9.71 5.37
C LEU A 182 0.52 9.26 4.65
N GLY A 183 0.63 8.26 3.79
CA GLY A 183 -0.48 7.65 3.08
C GLY A 183 -1.01 6.44 3.82
N ILE A 184 -2.22 6.53 4.38
CA ILE A 184 -2.87 5.40 5.04
C ILE A 184 -3.54 4.53 3.98
N GLU A 185 -3.06 3.30 3.84
CA GLU A 185 -3.48 2.40 2.77
C GLU A 185 -4.65 1.50 3.20
N ASN A 186 -5.63 1.31 2.30
CA ASN A 186 -6.68 0.30 2.47
C ASN A 186 -6.11 -1.12 2.29
N ARG A 187 -6.62 -2.08 3.07
CA ARG A 187 -5.95 -3.36 3.33
C ARG A 187 -6.55 -4.57 2.59
N PHE A 188 -5.67 -5.58 2.40
CA PHE A 188 -6.00 -6.88 1.79
C PHE A 188 -6.75 -7.81 2.75
N TYR A 189 -6.26 -7.96 3.99
CA TYR A 189 -6.88 -8.82 4.98
C TYR A 189 -7.90 -8.05 5.80
N TYR A 190 -9.11 -8.61 5.98
CA TYR A 190 -10.16 -7.90 6.71
C TYR A 190 -9.81 -7.64 8.17
N ARG A 191 -8.95 -8.44 8.80
CA ARG A 191 -8.45 -8.16 10.16
C ARG A 191 -7.49 -6.99 10.24
N GLU A 192 -6.92 -6.53 9.12
CA GLU A 192 -5.98 -5.40 9.12
C GLU A 192 -6.68 -4.05 9.34
N ILE A 193 -5.90 -3.06 9.76
CA ILE A 193 -6.34 -1.69 9.97
C ILE A 193 -5.68 -0.80 8.90
N PRO A 194 -6.49 0.05 8.24
CA PRO A 194 -7.90 0.35 8.51
C PRO A 194 -8.90 -0.51 7.73
N SER A 195 -10.07 -0.79 8.32
CA SER A 195 -11.28 -1.11 7.58
C SER A 195 -11.79 0.11 6.79
N PHE A 196 -12.86 -0.06 6.00
CA PHE A 196 -13.47 1.05 5.29
C PHE A 196 -13.88 2.19 6.24
N GLU A 197 -14.55 1.89 7.35
CA GLU A 197 -15.01 2.88 8.33
C GLU A 197 -13.84 3.50 9.10
N GLU A 198 -12.82 2.71 9.41
CA GLU A 198 -11.64 3.16 10.14
C GLU A 198 -10.79 4.15 9.34
N VAL A 199 -10.76 4.05 7.99
CA VAL A 199 -10.17 5.11 7.14
C VAL A 199 -10.83 6.45 7.46
N GLY A 200 -12.16 6.48 7.52
CA GLY A 200 -12.91 7.70 7.84
C GLY A 200 -12.59 8.25 9.23
N VAL A 201 -12.46 7.37 10.23
CA VAL A 201 -12.09 7.77 11.61
C VAL A 201 -10.70 8.41 11.63
N ILE A 202 -9.71 7.79 10.98
CA ILE A 202 -8.33 8.31 10.91
C ILE A 202 -8.30 9.66 10.19
N LEU A 203 -8.87 9.74 8.99
CA LEU A 203 -8.85 10.97 8.19
C LEU A 203 -9.60 12.12 8.88
N ASN A 204 -10.68 11.83 9.59
CA ASN A 204 -11.43 12.86 10.33
C ASN A 204 -10.63 13.37 11.54
N LYS A 205 -9.97 12.49 12.30
CA LYS A 205 -9.11 12.88 13.43
C LYS A 205 -7.95 13.76 12.95
N PHE A 206 -7.31 13.41 11.85
CA PHE A 206 -6.14 14.11 11.31
C PHE A 206 -6.46 15.08 10.17
N LYS A 207 -7.69 15.58 10.13
CA LYS A 207 -8.13 16.53 9.09
C LYS A 207 -7.23 17.77 9.02
N GLY A 208 -6.71 18.05 7.83
CA GLY A 208 -5.82 19.20 7.60
C GLY A 208 -4.35 18.96 7.98
N SER A 209 -4.00 17.73 8.40
CA SER A 209 -2.63 17.33 8.65
C SER A 209 -1.95 16.76 7.37
N ASN A 210 -0.76 16.17 7.53
CA ASN A 210 -0.07 15.45 6.46
C ASN A 210 -0.37 13.94 6.42
N ILE A 211 -1.37 13.47 7.18
CA ILE A 211 -1.93 12.11 7.09
C ILE A 211 -3.08 12.13 6.10
N LEU A 212 -2.97 11.35 5.05
CA LEU A 212 -3.87 11.33 3.91
C LEU A 212 -4.19 9.88 3.50
N TYR A 213 -5.13 9.71 2.58
CA TYR A 213 -5.52 8.40 2.09
C TYR A 213 -4.59 7.91 0.96
N TRP A 214 -4.24 6.64 1.00
CA TRP A 214 -3.58 5.92 -0.08
C TRP A 214 -4.49 4.80 -0.56
N HIS A 215 -4.82 4.81 -1.84
CA HIS A 215 -5.75 3.82 -2.39
C HIS A 215 -5.00 2.68 -3.08
N ASP A 216 -5.20 1.46 -2.60
CA ASP A 216 -4.80 0.26 -3.31
C ASP A 216 -5.98 -0.33 -4.09
N THR A 217 -5.83 -0.46 -5.41
CA THR A 217 -6.91 -0.86 -6.31
C THR A 217 -7.29 -2.33 -6.17
N GLY A 218 -6.32 -3.20 -5.98
CA GLY A 218 -6.57 -4.63 -5.85
C GLY A 218 -7.12 -4.99 -4.48
N HIS A 219 -6.59 -4.41 -3.40
CA HIS A 219 -7.11 -4.60 -2.05
C HIS A 219 -8.58 -4.17 -1.95
N ALA A 220 -8.91 -3.00 -2.52
CA ALA A 220 -10.30 -2.54 -2.57
C ALA A 220 -11.20 -3.50 -3.34
N LYS A 221 -10.72 -4.04 -4.46
CA LYS A 221 -11.49 -4.99 -5.27
C LYS A 221 -11.69 -6.32 -4.57
N ILE A 222 -10.70 -6.81 -3.83
CA ILE A 222 -10.83 -8.04 -3.02
C ILE A 222 -11.86 -7.84 -1.91
N MET A 223 -11.81 -6.75 -1.18
CA MET A 223 -12.82 -6.44 -0.16
C MET A 223 -14.23 -6.36 -0.76
N GLN A 224 -14.35 -5.84 -1.98
CA GLN A 224 -15.61 -5.85 -2.73
C GLN A 224 -16.05 -7.27 -3.12
N ASN A 225 -15.15 -8.08 -3.68
CA ASN A 225 -15.47 -9.45 -4.12
C ASN A 225 -15.89 -10.33 -2.94
N LEU A 226 -15.31 -10.12 -1.76
CA LEU A 226 -15.67 -10.81 -0.53
C LEU A 226 -16.91 -10.22 0.18
N GLY A 227 -17.48 -9.13 -0.35
CA GLY A 227 -18.72 -8.54 0.16
C GLY A 227 -18.57 -7.71 1.43
N PHE A 228 -17.35 -7.25 1.76
CA PHE A 228 -17.12 -6.33 2.89
C PHE A 228 -17.44 -4.87 2.53
N ILE A 229 -17.30 -4.50 1.27
CA ILE A 229 -17.61 -3.16 0.76
C ILE A 229 -18.37 -3.24 -0.56
N LYS A 230 -18.96 -2.12 -0.98
CA LYS A 230 -19.58 -1.95 -2.30
C LYS A 230 -18.58 -1.39 -3.31
N ASN A 231 -18.89 -1.53 -4.60
CA ASN A 231 -18.02 -1.07 -5.68
C ASN A 231 -17.74 0.45 -5.61
N GLY A 232 -16.47 0.81 -5.62
CA GLY A 232 -15.99 2.19 -5.66
C GLY A 232 -16.22 2.99 -4.37
N ASP A 233 -16.69 2.37 -3.28
CA ASP A 233 -17.02 3.09 -2.05
C ASP A 233 -15.81 3.83 -1.47
N TYR A 234 -14.61 3.25 -1.46
CA TYR A 234 -13.41 3.92 -0.97
C TYR A 234 -13.14 5.25 -1.69
N LEU A 235 -13.09 5.24 -3.01
CA LEU A 235 -12.81 6.45 -3.79
C LEU A 235 -13.97 7.43 -3.77
N LYS A 236 -15.22 6.96 -3.78
CA LYS A 236 -16.39 7.84 -3.64
C LYS A 236 -16.36 8.67 -2.37
N VAL A 237 -15.90 8.06 -1.26
CA VAL A 237 -15.92 8.70 0.06
C VAL A 237 -14.61 9.44 0.35
N TYR A 238 -13.45 8.83 0.02
CA TYR A 238 -12.15 9.30 0.52
C TYR A 238 -11.28 9.98 -0.55
N SER A 239 -11.72 10.11 -1.80
CA SER A 239 -10.91 10.72 -2.87
C SER A 239 -10.56 12.20 -2.63
N ARG A 240 -11.30 12.91 -1.75
CA ARG A 240 -10.94 14.28 -1.36
C ARG A 240 -9.55 14.32 -0.73
N ASP A 241 -9.23 13.33 0.09
CA ASP A 241 -7.99 13.20 0.85
C ASP A 241 -6.98 12.25 0.20
N LEU A 242 -7.18 11.90 -1.08
CA LEU A 242 -6.34 10.98 -1.83
C LEU A 242 -4.95 11.57 -2.08
N LEU A 243 -3.93 10.98 -1.48
CA LEU A 243 -2.52 11.30 -1.66
C LEU A 243 -1.91 10.54 -2.83
N GLY A 244 -2.15 9.25 -2.87
CA GLY A 244 -1.55 8.36 -3.85
C GLY A 244 -2.39 7.10 -4.09
N ILE A 245 -1.99 6.35 -5.09
CA ILE A 245 -2.68 5.15 -5.51
C ILE A 245 -1.69 4.08 -5.97
N HIS A 246 -1.85 2.87 -5.45
CA HIS A 246 -1.25 1.66 -6.00
C HIS A 246 -2.15 1.11 -7.10
N LEU A 247 -1.57 1.03 -8.29
CA LEU A 247 -2.23 0.58 -9.51
C LEU A 247 -1.75 -0.82 -9.84
N HIS A 248 -2.52 -1.80 -9.48
CA HIS A 248 -2.37 -3.18 -9.94
C HIS A 248 -3.74 -3.78 -10.20
N ASN A 249 -3.76 -4.84 -10.97
CA ASN A 249 -5.00 -5.55 -11.29
C ASN A 249 -5.13 -6.81 -10.42
N ILE A 250 -6.28 -7.45 -10.52
CA ILE A 250 -6.56 -8.76 -9.89
C ILE A 250 -7.24 -9.69 -10.88
N ILE A 251 -7.09 -10.99 -10.66
CA ILE A 251 -7.87 -12.04 -11.32
C ILE A 251 -8.61 -12.80 -10.22
N GLY A 252 -9.93 -12.63 -10.13
CA GLY A 252 -10.70 -13.12 -8.99
C GLY A 252 -10.28 -12.45 -7.67
N CYS A 253 -9.46 -13.12 -6.86
CA CYS A 253 -8.83 -12.57 -5.65
C CYS A 253 -7.31 -12.72 -5.65
N PHE A 254 -6.68 -12.96 -6.81
CA PHE A 254 -5.23 -12.92 -6.99
C PHE A 254 -4.82 -11.49 -7.32
N ASP A 255 -4.23 -10.82 -6.37
CA ASP A 255 -3.80 -9.42 -6.45
C ASP A 255 -2.44 -9.21 -7.13
N HIS A 256 -1.99 -7.97 -7.16
CA HIS A 256 -0.70 -7.51 -7.68
C HIS A 256 -0.38 -7.99 -9.10
N GLN A 257 -1.43 -8.24 -9.92
CA GLN A 257 -1.26 -8.45 -11.34
C GLN A 257 -0.87 -7.14 -12.03
N ALA A 258 -0.14 -7.22 -13.15
CA ALA A 258 0.12 -6.02 -13.96
C ALA A 258 -1.22 -5.35 -14.36
N PRO A 259 -1.33 -4.02 -14.40
CA PRO A 259 -2.57 -3.31 -14.73
C PRO A 259 -3.25 -3.76 -16.02
N ILE A 260 -2.47 -4.18 -17.02
CA ILE A 260 -3.00 -4.71 -18.30
C ILE A 260 -3.75 -6.03 -18.14
N ARG A 261 -3.59 -6.74 -17.00
CA ARG A 261 -4.03 -8.13 -16.83
C ARG A 261 -4.96 -8.30 -15.64
N GLY A 262 -6.25 -8.43 -15.87
CA GLY A 262 -7.24 -8.73 -14.82
C GLY A 262 -8.59 -8.05 -15.02
N ASP A 263 -9.37 -8.02 -13.95
CA ASP A 263 -10.80 -7.72 -13.96
C ASP A 263 -11.12 -6.24 -13.66
N LEU A 264 -10.12 -5.42 -13.30
CA LEU A 264 -10.35 -4.02 -12.95
C LEU A 264 -10.45 -3.12 -14.19
N ASN A 265 -11.46 -2.26 -14.18
CA ASN A 265 -11.60 -1.18 -15.14
C ASN A 265 -11.05 0.13 -14.57
N PHE A 266 -9.82 0.48 -14.92
CA PHE A 266 -9.18 1.72 -14.46
C PHE A 266 -9.88 3.00 -14.93
N SER A 267 -10.68 2.96 -15.97
CA SER A 267 -11.47 4.13 -16.38
C SER A 267 -12.51 4.55 -15.34
N ALA A 268 -12.98 3.60 -14.51
CA ALA A 268 -13.94 3.87 -13.44
C ALA A 268 -13.33 4.68 -12.29
N ILE A 269 -12.01 4.63 -12.11
CA ILE A 269 -11.32 5.38 -11.04
C ILE A 269 -10.83 6.76 -11.50
N LYS A 270 -10.73 7.00 -12.81
CA LYS A 270 -10.24 8.26 -13.40
C LYS A 270 -10.87 9.51 -12.78
N PRO A 271 -12.21 9.58 -12.55
CA PRO A 271 -12.85 10.77 -11.97
C PRO A 271 -12.33 11.18 -10.58
N TYR A 272 -11.69 10.27 -9.87
CA TYR A 272 -11.19 10.48 -8.51
C TYR A 272 -9.71 10.85 -8.47
N ILE A 273 -8.98 10.70 -9.58
CA ILE A 273 -7.54 10.95 -9.66
C ILE A 273 -7.29 12.41 -10.01
N LYS A 274 -6.48 13.09 -9.18
CA LYS A 274 -6.04 14.46 -9.40
C LYS A 274 -4.65 14.50 -10.06
N LYS A 275 -4.27 15.65 -10.57
CA LYS A 275 -2.95 15.87 -11.19
C LYS A 275 -1.80 15.52 -10.24
N ASP A 276 -1.92 15.92 -9.00
CA ASP A 276 -0.92 15.75 -7.93
C ASP A 276 -1.00 14.42 -7.18
N THR A 277 -2.00 13.56 -7.48
CA THR A 277 -2.05 12.20 -6.94
C THR A 277 -0.83 11.43 -7.39
N ILE A 278 -0.08 10.84 -6.44
CA ILE A 278 1.04 9.95 -6.71
C ILE A 278 0.48 8.64 -7.28
N LYS A 279 1.00 8.20 -8.42
CA LYS A 279 0.51 7.01 -9.13
C LYS A 279 1.63 6.01 -9.25
N VAL A 280 1.49 4.86 -8.61
CA VAL A 280 2.50 3.81 -8.55
C VAL A 280 1.94 2.53 -9.13
N ILE A 281 2.61 1.94 -10.10
CA ILE A 281 2.33 0.57 -10.52
C ILE A 281 2.96 -0.35 -9.48
N GLU A 282 2.14 -1.15 -8.80
CA GLU A 282 2.58 -2.10 -7.78
C GLU A 282 2.25 -3.55 -8.21
N ALA A 283 2.81 -3.95 -9.35
CA ALA A 283 2.76 -5.34 -9.77
C ALA A 283 3.81 -6.18 -9.02
N HIS A 284 3.51 -7.44 -8.75
CA HIS A 284 4.47 -8.38 -8.17
C HIS A 284 4.86 -9.48 -9.17
N HIS A 285 5.87 -10.27 -8.85
CA HIS A 285 6.13 -11.53 -9.57
C HIS A 285 4.85 -12.40 -9.54
N PRO A 286 4.43 -12.99 -10.67
CA PRO A 286 5.17 -13.22 -11.91
C PRO A 286 4.94 -12.17 -13.03
N ALA A 287 4.43 -10.97 -12.75
CA ALA A 287 4.24 -9.96 -13.78
C ALA A 287 5.55 -9.72 -14.57
N SER A 288 5.48 -9.90 -15.88
CA SER A 288 6.64 -9.77 -16.77
C SER A 288 6.95 -8.31 -17.11
N ALA A 289 8.17 -8.05 -17.56
CA ALA A 289 8.59 -6.75 -18.06
C ALA A 289 7.71 -6.24 -19.22
N VAL A 290 7.24 -7.16 -20.08
CA VAL A 290 6.34 -6.82 -21.19
C VAL A 290 4.99 -6.34 -20.65
N GLU A 291 4.39 -7.08 -19.74
CA GLU A 291 3.10 -6.71 -19.11
C GLU A 291 3.18 -5.37 -18.37
N VAL A 292 4.28 -5.12 -17.64
CA VAL A 292 4.50 -3.82 -16.98
C VAL A 292 4.62 -2.71 -18.00
N LYS A 293 5.34 -2.91 -19.11
CA LYS A 293 5.49 -1.92 -20.18
C LYS A 293 4.16 -1.63 -20.90
N GLU A 294 3.38 -2.65 -21.21
CA GLU A 294 2.04 -2.49 -21.79
C GLU A 294 1.09 -1.77 -20.83
N SER A 295 1.25 -2.00 -19.53
CA SER A 295 0.47 -1.29 -18.49
C SER A 295 0.73 0.21 -18.46
N ILE A 296 1.93 0.66 -18.82
CA ILE A 296 2.23 2.09 -18.94
C ILE A 296 1.34 2.74 -20.00
N GLU A 297 1.24 2.12 -21.18
CA GLU A 297 0.45 2.65 -22.28
C GLU A 297 -1.05 2.63 -21.98
N LEU A 298 -1.53 1.55 -21.37
CA LEU A 298 -2.91 1.45 -20.88
C LEU A 298 -3.24 2.62 -19.93
N LEU A 299 -2.43 2.79 -18.87
CA LEU A 299 -2.70 3.78 -17.83
C LEU A 299 -2.50 5.22 -18.34
N LYS A 300 -1.54 5.47 -19.23
CA LYS A 300 -1.41 6.75 -19.91
C LYS A 300 -2.66 7.08 -20.74
N GLY A 301 -3.20 6.11 -21.47
CA GLY A 301 -4.45 6.26 -22.21
C GLY A 301 -5.64 6.57 -21.31
N VAL A 302 -5.80 5.80 -20.24
CA VAL A 302 -6.88 5.98 -19.26
C VAL A 302 -6.81 7.34 -18.58
N PHE A 303 -5.66 7.74 -18.07
CA PHE A 303 -5.49 8.96 -17.27
C PHE A 303 -5.12 10.20 -18.10
N ASN A 304 -5.16 10.10 -19.43
CA ASN A 304 -4.96 11.26 -20.29
C ASN A 304 -5.99 12.37 -19.98
N GLY A 305 -5.53 13.65 -19.97
CA GLY A 305 -6.38 14.80 -19.73
C GLY A 305 -6.76 15.06 -18.26
N ILE A 306 -6.10 14.43 -17.30
CA ILE A 306 -6.19 14.83 -15.88
C ILE A 306 -5.45 16.15 -15.70
N THR A 307 -6.20 17.22 -15.39
CA THR A 307 -5.71 18.60 -15.19
C THR A 307 -5.50 18.93 -13.71
#